data_20018d9721d0d0a9942b8c22d0d4a7e1
#
_entry.id   20018d9721d0d0a9942b8c22d0d4a7e1
#
_cell.length_a   1.000
_cell.length_b   1.000
_cell.length_c   1.000
_cell.angle_alpha   90.00
_cell.angle_beta   90.00
_cell.angle_gamma   90.00
#
_symmetry.space_group_name_H-M   'P 1'
#
loop_
_entity.id
_entity.type
_entity.pdbx_description
1 polymer ?
#
loop_
_entity_poly.entity_id
_entity_poly.type
_entity_poly.pdbx_seq_one_letter_code
_entity_poly.pdbx_strand_id
1 'polypeptide(L)'
;MLFFVILSAVSTTFADVQYQQIKTEKNEVDVIKIEWLKDLTLWLDDVNAKPYHHFLAIQNSLKPCDKMHFAMNAGMYQADFSPVGLYIENSKQLNILNEMQAFGNFYMQPNGVLAWNSQRAVIQTTTDYKKMNFKAKYATQSGPMLVIDGKINSQFSESSDSLKIRNGVGLKNNELYFMISHHPINFYDFAMIFKDQLKIKNALYLDGSISSAYIPQAQRDDQAFDLGPIIAYIEPKDGCQQR
;
A
#
# COMPACT_ATOMS: atom_id res chain seq x y z
N MET A 1 -10.88 -37.32 6.25
CA MET A 1 -12.05 -36.53 5.84
C MET A 1 -11.52 -35.19 5.37
N LEU A 2 -11.40 -35.01 4.02
CA LEU A 2 -10.80 -33.81 3.43
C LEU A 2 -11.90 -32.73 3.40
N PHE A 3 -11.74 -31.66 4.19
CA PHE A 3 -12.59 -30.47 4.08
C PHE A 3 -12.13 -29.63 2.89
N PHE A 4 -12.91 -29.61 1.83
CA PHE A 4 -12.78 -28.64 0.75
C PHE A 4 -13.30 -27.28 1.24
N VAL A 5 -12.39 -26.34 1.44
CA VAL A 5 -12.76 -24.92 1.61
C VAL A 5 -13.14 -24.38 0.24
N ILE A 6 -14.43 -24.13 0.03
CA ILE A 6 -14.93 -23.47 -1.18
C ILE A 6 -14.58 -21.98 -1.07
N LEU A 7 -13.56 -21.57 -1.83
CA LEU A 7 -13.23 -20.15 -2.02
C LEU A 7 -14.25 -19.56 -2.99
N SER A 8 -15.24 -18.83 -2.48
CA SER A 8 -16.09 -18.00 -3.32
C SER A 8 -15.36 -16.69 -3.64
N ALA A 9 -14.63 -16.67 -4.75
CA ALA A 9 -14.05 -15.44 -5.28
C ALA A 9 -15.14 -14.69 -6.08
N VAL A 10 -15.65 -13.60 -5.53
CA VAL A 10 -16.39 -12.60 -6.33
C VAL A 10 -15.34 -11.72 -7.00
N SER A 11 -15.05 -11.97 -8.27
CA SER A 11 -14.12 -11.18 -9.07
C SER A 11 -14.93 -10.18 -9.90
N THR A 12 -14.83 -8.90 -9.58
CA THR A 12 -15.29 -7.82 -10.46
C THR A 12 -14.07 -7.18 -11.11
N THR A 13 -13.93 -7.36 -12.43
CA THR A 13 -12.83 -6.80 -13.21
C THR A 13 -13.22 -5.45 -13.82
N PHE A 14 -12.56 -4.38 -13.40
CA PHE A 14 -12.16 -3.30 -14.30
C PHE A 14 -10.79 -3.70 -14.84
N ALA A 15 -10.48 -3.50 -16.12
CA ALA A 15 -9.39 -4.18 -16.83
C ALA A 15 -8.01 -4.15 -16.14
N ASP A 16 -7.74 -3.16 -15.26
CA ASP A 16 -6.39 -2.90 -14.70
C ASP A 16 -6.33 -2.96 -13.16
N VAL A 17 -7.48 -2.95 -12.46
CA VAL A 17 -7.61 -3.02 -11.01
C VAL A 17 -8.51 -4.18 -10.64
N GLN A 18 -7.94 -5.23 -10.06
CA GLN A 18 -8.69 -6.43 -9.68
C GLN A 18 -8.89 -6.44 -8.15
N TYR A 19 -10.13 -6.60 -7.74
CA TYR A 19 -10.51 -6.76 -6.34
C TYR A 19 -10.79 -8.22 -6.01
N GLN A 20 -10.30 -8.66 -4.85
CA GLN A 20 -10.69 -9.91 -4.23
C GLN A 20 -10.76 -9.78 -2.71
N GLN A 21 -11.65 -10.52 -2.09
CA GLN A 21 -11.70 -10.70 -0.64
C GLN A 21 -11.11 -12.05 -0.29
N ILE A 22 -10.22 -12.08 0.71
CA ILE A 22 -9.66 -13.33 1.26
C ILE A 22 -10.23 -13.51 2.66
N LYS A 23 -10.90 -14.64 2.86
CA LYS A 23 -11.38 -15.09 4.17
C LYS A 23 -10.58 -16.31 4.60
N THR A 24 -10.01 -16.25 5.78
CA THR A 24 -9.42 -17.39 6.48
C THR A 24 -10.31 -17.74 7.68
N GLU A 25 -9.96 -18.77 8.43
CA GLU A 25 -10.71 -19.12 9.66
C GLU A 25 -10.74 -17.99 10.70
N LYS A 26 -9.70 -17.13 10.72
CA LYS A 26 -9.52 -16.10 11.74
C LYS A 26 -9.61 -14.67 11.19
N ASN A 27 -9.33 -14.48 9.90
CA ASN A 27 -9.11 -13.15 9.34
C ASN A 27 -9.84 -12.94 8.02
N GLU A 28 -10.21 -11.71 7.78
CA GLU A 28 -10.82 -11.25 6.53
C GLU A 28 -10.11 -10.00 6.04
N VAL A 29 -9.72 -9.99 4.76
CA VAL A 29 -8.98 -8.88 4.15
C VAL A 29 -9.49 -8.56 2.76
N ASP A 30 -9.44 -7.29 2.40
CA ASP A 30 -9.60 -6.84 1.02
C ASP A 30 -8.23 -6.78 0.34
N VAL A 31 -8.15 -7.24 -0.89
CA VAL A 31 -6.94 -7.22 -1.70
C VAL A 31 -7.24 -6.57 -3.04
N ILE A 32 -6.43 -5.59 -3.39
CA ILE A 32 -6.41 -4.93 -4.69
C ILE A 32 -5.13 -5.29 -5.41
N LYS A 33 -5.26 -5.94 -6.57
CA LYS A 33 -4.16 -6.24 -7.48
C LYS A 33 -4.08 -5.17 -8.56
N ILE A 34 -2.90 -4.60 -8.74
CA ILE A 34 -2.57 -3.61 -9.77
C ILE A 34 -1.56 -4.22 -10.74
N GLU A 35 -1.94 -4.33 -12.00
CA GLU A 35 -1.08 -4.87 -13.08
C GLU A 35 -0.34 -3.75 -13.82
N TRP A 36 -0.98 -2.60 -14.02
CA TRP A 36 -0.45 -1.49 -14.81
C TRP A 36 0.00 -0.32 -13.93
N LEU A 37 1.30 -0.16 -13.78
CA LEU A 37 1.91 0.80 -12.86
C LEU A 37 1.85 2.26 -13.36
N LYS A 38 1.52 2.50 -14.63
CA LYS A 38 1.54 3.84 -15.25
C LYS A 38 0.55 4.80 -14.60
N ASP A 39 -0.60 4.28 -14.15
CA ASP A 39 -1.72 5.03 -13.59
C ASP A 39 -1.75 4.97 -12.04
N LEU A 40 -0.78 4.28 -11.45
CA LEU A 40 -0.56 4.27 -10.00
C LEU A 40 0.33 5.45 -9.61
N THR A 41 -0.15 6.27 -8.69
CA THR A 41 0.46 7.56 -8.32
C THR A 41 0.56 7.71 -6.80
N LEU A 42 1.48 8.57 -6.35
CA LEU A 42 1.57 9.05 -4.97
C LEU A 42 1.10 10.49 -4.88
N TRP A 43 0.43 10.81 -3.78
CA TRP A 43 -0.15 12.11 -3.48
C TRP A 43 0.19 12.50 -2.05
N LEU A 44 0.64 13.72 -1.84
CA LEU A 44 0.88 14.30 -0.52
C LEU A 44 0.18 15.64 -0.42
N ASP A 45 0.65 16.64 -1.18
CA ASP A 45 0.19 18.02 -1.13
C ASP A 45 -0.50 18.45 -2.43
N ASP A 46 -1.42 19.40 -2.30
CA ASP A 46 -2.04 20.08 -3.43
C ASP A 46 -1.08 21.12 -4.05
N VAL A 47 -1.56 21.81 -5.06
CA VAL A 47 -0.79 22.87 -5.77
C VAL A 47 -0.41 24.05 -4.87
N ASN A 48 -1.03 24.21 -3.71
CA ASN A 48 -0.78 25.25 -2.71
C ASN A 48 0.07 24.73 -1.54
N ALA A 49 0.69 23.56 -1.67
CA ALA A 49 1.45 22.87 -0.62
C ALA A 49 0.61 22.60 0.65
N LYS A 50 -0.65 22.21 0.48
CA LYS A 50 -1.53 21.75 1.56
C LYS A 50 -1.76 20.25 1.42
N PRO A 51 -1.59 19.46 2.49
CA PRO A 51 -1.86 18.02 2.46
C PRO A 51 -3.31 17.74 2.03
N TYR A 52 -3.47 16.71 1.19
CA TYR A 52 -4.81 16.28 0.75
C TYR A 52 -5.65 15.70 1.86
N HIS A 53 -5.04 15.00 2.80
CA HIS A 53 -5.62 14.30 3.96
C HIS A 53 -6.65 13.21 3.62
N HIS A 54 -7.47 13.39 2.59
CA HIS A 54 -8.60 12.49 2.29
C HIS A 54 -8.65 12.11 0.82
N PHE A 55 -9.15 10.92 0.53
CA PHE A 55 -9.35 10.43 -0.84
C PHE A 55 -10.28 11.36 -1.63
N LEU A 56 -11.33 11.88 -0.99
CA LEU A 56 -12.27 12.82 -1.61
C LEU A 56 -11.60 14.11 -2.07
N ALA A 57 -10.61 14.62 -1.34
CA ALA A 57 -9.87 15.82 -1.75
C ALA A 57 -9.08 15.58 -3.04
N ILE A 58 -8.44 14.40 -3.18
CA ILE A 58 -7.78 13.99 -4.42
C ILE A 58 -8.82 13.86 -5.54
N GLN A 59 -9.95 13.17 -5.31
CA GLN A 59 -11.01 13.01 -6.31
C GLN A 59 -11.50 14.36 -6.83
N ASN A 60 -11.72 15.33 -5.95
CA ASN A 60 -12.16 16.68 -6.32
C ASN A 60 -11.10 17.50 -7.09
N SER A 61 -9.82 17.12 -7.00
CA SER A 61 -8.72 17.76 -7.74
C SER A 61 -8.48 17.15 -9.12
N LEU A 62 -9.09 16.00 -9.42
CA LEU A 62 -8.92 15.32 -10.69
C LEU A 62 -9.57 16.10 -11.84
N LYS A 63 -9.07 15.89 -13.05
CA LYS A 63 -9.73 16.38 -14.25
C LYS A 63 -11.11 15.72 -14.38
N PRO A 64 -12.09 16.36 -15.02
CA PRO A 64 -13.48 15.89 -15.07
C PRO A 64 -13.69 14.46 -15.59
N CYS A 65 -12.71 13.92 -16.29
CA CYS A 65 -12.79 12.57 -16.86
C CYS A 65 -11.88 11.54 -16.22
N ASP A 66 -10.95 11.96 -15.36
CA ASP A 66 -10.11 11.03 -14.63
C ASP A 66 -10.93 10.34 -13.54
N LYS A 67 -10.71 9.06 -13.34
CA LYS A 67 -11.46 8.27 -12.36
C LYS A 67 -10.51 7.55 -11.40
N MET A 68 -10.72 7.78 -10.13
CA MET A 68 -10.06 7.01 -9.08
C MET A 68 -10.76 5.65 -8.92
N HIS A 69 -10.02 4.57 -9.09
CA HIS A 69 -10.49 3.19 -8.94
C HIS A 69 -10.06 2.56 -7.62
N PHE A 70 -9.01 3.09 -7.01
CA PHE A 70 -8.44 2.63 -5.75
C PHE A 70 -7.64 3.75 -5.10
N ALA A 71 -7.66 3.82 -3.78
CA ALA A 71 -6.67 4.57 -2.99
C ALA A 71 -6.44 3.90 -1.63
N MET A 72 -5.28 4.17 -1.04
CA MET A 72 -4.89 3.67 0.29
C MET A 72 -3.86 4.63 0.88
N ASN A 73 -3.85 4.78 2.23
CA ASN A 73 -2.74 5.46 2.87
C ASN A 73 -1.42 4.74 2.60
N ALA A 74 -0.35 5.51 2.36
CA ALA A 74 0.97 5.00 2.02
C ALA A 74 1.90 4.88 3.23
N GLY A 75 3.16 5.33 3.11
CA GLY A 75 4.13 5.29 4.18
C GLY A 75 3.82 6.26 5.31
N MET A 76 4.48 6.04 6.44
CA MET A 76 4.28 6.80 7.68
C MET A 76 4.71 8.25 7.57
N TYR A 77 4.11 9.12 8.37
CA TYR A 77 4.31 10.56 8.36
C TYR A 77 4.46 11.14 9.78
N GLN A 78 4.99 12.35 9.87
CA GLN A 78 5.18 13.12 11.10
C GLN A 78 3.87 13.85 11.49
N ALA A 79 3.88 14.50 12.63
CA ALA A 79 2.71 15.27 13.11
C ALA A 79 2.33 16.44 12.17
N ASP A 80 3.24 16.90 11.34
CA ASP A 80 3.03 17.91 10.32
C ASP A 80 2.68 17.33 8.94
N PHE A 81 2.37 16.03 8.88
CA PHE A 81 2.07 15.24 7.70
C PHE A 81 3.23 15.02 6.72
N SER A 82 4.43 15.52 7.02
CA SER A 82 5.62 15.23 6.21
C SER A 82 6.00 13.75 6.31
N PRO A 83 6.48 13.10 5.22
CA PRO A 83 6.89 11.70 5.26
C PRO A 83 8.04 11.46 6.23
N VAL A 84 7.98 10.36 7.01
CA VAL A 84 9.07 9.96 7.94
C VAL A 84 10.34 9.54 7.19
N GLY A 85 10.19 8.93 6.03
CA GLY A 85 11.30 8.39 5.23
C GLY A 85 11.24 8.81 3.78
N LEU A 86 11.94 8.07 2.92
CA LEU A 86 12.00 8.37 1.50
C LEU A 86 10.62 8.61 0.90
N TYR A 87 10.50 9.73 0.21
CA TYR A 87 9.32 10.07 -0.55
C TYR A 87 9.72 10.68 -1.90
N ILE A 88 9.29 10.03 -2.97
CA ILE A 88 9.50 10.48 -4.35
C ILE A 88 8.14 10.58 -5.02
N GLU A 89 7.84 11.74 -5.58
CA GLU A 89 6.63 12.00 -6.33
C GLU A 89 6.99 12.62 -7.68
N ASN A 90 6.45 12.05 -8.76
CA ASN A 90 6.72 12.51 -10.13
C ASN A 90 8.22 12.68 -10.44
N SER A 91 9.06 11.72 -10.00
CA SER A 91 10.52 11.72 -10.14
C SER A 91 11.25 12.80 -9.33
N LYS A 92 10.54 13.55 -8.49
CA LYS A 92 11.14 14.52 -7.58
C LYS A 92 11.21 13.91 -6.18
N GLN A 93 12.42 13.83 -5.63
CA GLN A 93 12.62 13.40 -4.25
C GLN A 93 12.28 14.57 -3.32
N LEU A 94 11.24 14.40 -2.50
CA LEU A 94 10.77 15.39 -1.53
C LEU A 94 11.27 15.10 -0.12
N ASN A 95 11.56 13.83 0.21
CA ASN A 95 12.21 13.47 1.45
C ASN A 95 13.26 12.37 1.23
N ILE A 96 14.27 12.34 2.09
CA ILE A 96 15.43 11.44 1.97
C ILE A 96 15.16 10.07 2.56
N LEU A 97 16.00 9.09 2.20
CA LEU A 97 15.98 7.77 2.81
C LEU A 97 16.32 7.87 4.30
N ASN A 98 15.48 7.30 5.16
CA ASN A 98 15.66 7.32 6.60
C ASN A 98 16.25 5.99 7.07
N GLU A 99 17.46 6.03 7.61
CA GLU A 99 18.19 4.88 8.16
C GLU A 99 18.32 4.97 9.69
N MET A 100 17.62 5.91 10.34
CA MET A 100 17.66 6.09 11.79
C MET A 100 17.12 4.86 12.52
N GLN A 101 17.59 4.64 13.72
CA GLN A 101 17.04 3.69 14.68
C GLN A 101 16.28 4.48 15.76
N ALA A 102 15.01 4.15 15.95
CA ALA A 102 14.16 4.77 16.95
C ALA A 102 13.04 3.80 17.36
N PHE A 103 12.07 4.25 18.15
CA PHE A 103 10.91 3.46 18.53
C PHE A 103 9.75 3.62 17.53
N GLY A 104 8.91 2.58 17.46
CA GLY A 104 7.71 2.57 16.64
C GLY A 104 7.83 1.67 15.41
N ASN A 105 6.71 1.44 14.74
CA ASN A 105 6.62 0.48 13.64
C ASN A 105 7.52 0.82 12.46
N PHE A 106 7.69 2.10 12.13
CA PHE A 106 8.60 2.52 11.06
C PHE A 106 10.04 2.05 11.30
N TYR A 107 10.48 2.07 12.55
CA TYR A 107 11.85 1.73 12.95
C TYR A 107 12.04 0.25 13.31
N MET A 108 10.98 -0.56 13.30
CA MET A 108 11.08 -2.02 13.43
C MET A 108 11.78 -2.59 12.20
N GLN A 109 12.96 -3.16 12.41
CA GLN A 109 13.84 -3.59 11.32
C GLN A 109 13.53 -4.99 10.80
N PRO A 110 13.80 -5.26 9.53
CA PRO A 110 14.10 -4.23 8.53
C PRO A 110 12.84 -3.47 8.12
N ASN A 111 12.96 -2.16 8.00
CA ASN A 111 12.01 -1.37 7.25
C ASN A 111 12.32 -1.42 5.74
N GLY A 112 11.46 -0.87 4.91
CA GLY A 112 11.60 -1.05 3.47
C GLY A 112 11.07 0.10 2.64
N VAL A 113 11.30 -0.02 1.34
CA VAL A 113 10.87 0.93 0.32
C VAL A 113 10.03 0.22 -0.72
N LEU A 114 8.84 0.76 -0.98
CA LEU A 114 8.09 0.56 -2.20
C LEU A 114 8.48 1.65 -3.18
N ALA A 115 8.95 1.28 -4.38
CA ALA A 115 9.25 2.23 -5.44
C ALA A 115 8.80 1.69 -6.78
N TRP A 116 8.33 2.59 -7.67
CA TRP A 116 7.92 2.19 -9.01
C TRP A 116 8.09 3.31 -10.03
N ASN A 117 8.06 2.90 -11.28
CA ASN A 117 7.88 3.74 -12.46
C ASN A 117 6.84 3.08 -13.39
N SER A 118 6.63 3.58 -14.59
CA SER A 118 5.62 3.04 -15.52
C SER A 118 5.85 1.58 -15.96
N GLN A 119 7.04 1.03 -15.73
CA GLN A 119 7.45 -0.29 -16.25
C GLN A 119 7.69 -1.31 -15.13
N ARG A 120 8.17 -0.86 -13.97
CA ARG A 120 8.66 -1.76 -12.92
C ARG A 120 8.36 -1.23 -11.52
N ALA A 121 8.01 -2.15 -10.62
CA ALA A 121 7.96 -1.94 -9.19
C ALA A 121 9.02 -2.75 -8.45
N VAL A 122 9.44 -2.25 -7.28
CA VAL A 122 10.31 -2.96 -6.34
C VAL A 122 9.79 -2.77 -4.93
N ILE A 123 9.89 -3.82 -4.11
CA ILE A 123 9.76 -3.77 -2.64
C ILE A 123 11.03 -4.39 -2.08
N GLN A 124 11.83 -3.59 -1.39
CA GLN A 124 13.14 -4.00 -0.87
C GLN A 124 13.33 -3.46 0.55
N THR A 125 14.20 -4.14 1.32
CA THR A 125 14.69 -3.54 2.56
C THR A 125 15.34 -2.20 2.27
N THR A 126 15.31 -1.27 3.23
CA THR A 126 15.98 0.04 3.05
C THR A 126 17.44 -0.11 2.67
N THR A 127 18.14 -1.06 3.31
CA THR A 127 19.56 -1.34 3.03
C THR A 127 19.80 -1.81 1.59
N ASP A 128 18.93 -2.66 1.06
CA ASP A 128 19.10 -3.19 -0.30
C ASP A 128 18.61 -2.19 -1.34
N TYR A 129 17.54 -1.44 -1.07
CA TYR A 129 17.09 -0.36 -1.95
C TYR A 129 18.19 0.70 -2.14
N LYS A 130 18.90 1.08 -1.07
CA LYS A 130 20.02 2.02 -1.13
C LYS A 130 21.13 1.60 -2.10
N LYS A 131 21.35 0.28 -2.24
CA LYS A 131 22.36 -0.27 -3.17
C LYS A 131 21.85 -0.34 -4.61
N MET A 132 20.53 -0.19 -4.82
CA MET A 132 19.93 -0.26 -6.15
C MET A 132 20.09 1.07 -6.88
N ASN A 133 20.36 1.01 -8.17
CA ASN A 133 20.24 2.17 -9.07
C ASN A 133 18.83 2.17 -9.70
N PHE A 134 17.79 2.27 -8.86
CA PHE A 134 16.41 2.28 -9.33
C PHE A 134 15.94 3.70 -9.60
N LYS A 135 15.55 3.99 -10.83
CA LYS A 135 14.98 5.28 -11.23
C LYS A 135 13.48 5.30 -10.92
N ALA A 136 13.15 5.65 -9.69
CA ALA A 136 11.77 5.75 -9.27
C ALA A 136 11.09 6.98 -9.85
N LYS A 137 9.86 6.81 -10.35
CA LYS A 137 8.91 7.93 -10.55
C LYS A 137 8.19 8.25 -9.25
N TYR A 138 7.90 7.19 -8.48
CA TYR A 138 7.27 7.24 -7.17
C TYR A 138 8.00 6.32 -6.20
N ALA A 139 8.16 6.74 -4.95
CA ALA A 139 8.65 5.89 -3.88
C ALA A 139 8.13 6.35 -2.52
N THR A 140 7.87 5.39 -1.64
CA THR A 140 7.54 5.63 -0.24
C THR A 140 8.27 4.62 0.64
N GLN A 141 8.87 5.10 1.72
CA GLN A 141 9.48 4.26 2.74
C GLN A 141 8.51 4.04 3.88
N SER A 142 8.46 2.82 4.38
CA SER A 142 7.62 2.43 5.51
C SER A 142 8.23 1.25 6.27
N GLY A 143 7.53 0.74 7.24
CA GLY A 143 8.01 -0.42 7.98
C GLY A 143 7.06 -0.93 9.06
N PRO A 144 7.28 -2.17 9.42
CA PRO A 144 8.35 -3.09 9.01
C PRO A 144 8.09 -3.78 7.66
N MET A 145 9.13 -4.39 7.06
CA MET A 145 8.93 -5.42 6.05
C MET A 145 8.15 -6.58 6.67
N LEU A 146 7.10 -7.03 6.00
CA LEU A 146 6.24 -8.14 6.47
C LEU A 146 6.81 -9.49 6.05
N VAL A 147 7.17 -9.59 4.77
CA VAL A 147 7.78 -10.78 4.17
C VAL A 147 9.05 -10.35 3.44
N ILE A 148 10.13 -11.10 3.61
CA ILE A 148 11.45 -10.83 3.03
C ILE A 148 11.94 -12.14 2.41
N ASP A 149 12.13 -12.17 1.09
CA ASP A 149 12.56 -13.35 0.34
C ASP A 149 11.76 -14.61 0.68
N GLY A 150 10.44 -14.46 0.88
CA GLY A 150 9.52 -15.54 1.21
C GLY A 150 9.52 -15.97 2.68
N LYS A 151 10.24 -15.27 3.55
CA LYS A 151 10.24 -15.51 5.00
C LYS A 151 9.52 -14.37 5.71
N ILE A 152 8.71 -14.73 6.72
CA ILE A 152 8.09 -13.74 7.61
C ILE A 152 9.20 -13.06 8.41
N ASN A 153 9.04 -11.75 8.67
CA ASN A 153 9.95 -11.01 9.52
C ASN A 153 10.09 -11.69 10.87
N SER A 154 11.32 -12.02 11.27
CA SER A 154 11.64 -12.79 12.49
C SER A 154 11.28 -12.07 13.79
N GLN A 155 10.96 -10.78 13.75
CA GLN A 155 10.49 -10.04 14.92
C GLN A 155 9.00 -10.27 15.23
N PHE A 156 8.25 -10.91 14.34
CA PHE A 156 6.82 -11.14 14.55
C PHE A 156 6.58 -12.42 15.35
N SER A 157 5.67 -12.30 16.32
CA SER A 157 5.19 -13.45 17.11
C SER A 157 3.75 -13.77 16.75
N GLU A 158 3.45 -15.06 16.56
CA GLU A 158 2.09 -15.55 16.35
C GLU A 158 1.19 -15.25 17.55
N SER A 159 1.75 -15.27 18.77
CA SER A 159 1.04 -15.00 20.02
C SER A 159 0.95 -13.50 20.37
N SER A 160 1.30 -12.60 19.44
CA SER A 160 1.24 -11.16 19.70
C SER A 160 -0.19 -10.67 19.88
N ASP A 161 -0.44 -9.94 20.97
CA ASP A 161 -1.69 -9.26 21.30
C ASP A 161 -1.80 -7.84 20.68
N SER A 162 -0.77 -7.40 19.97
CA SER A 162 -0.78 -6.12 19.25
C SER A 162 -1.68 -6.19 18.03
N LEU A 163 -2.99 -6.09 18.25
CA LEU A 163 -4.02 -6.16 17.20
C LEU A 163 -4.39 -4.76 16.72
N LYS A 164 -4.33 -4.54 15.40
CA LYS A 164 -4.72 -3.29 14.70
C LYS A 164 -5.36 -3.63 13.36
N ILE A 165 -6.20 -2.74 12.84
CA ILE A 165 -6.46 -2.74 11.40
C ILE A 165 -5.13 -2.47 10.72
N ARG A 166 -4.78 -3.29 9.74
CA ARG A 166 -3.49 -3.20 9.06
C ARG A 166 -3.66 -3.10 7.57
N ASN A 167 -2.79 -2.31 6.96
CA ASN A 167 -2.64 -2.27 5.53
C ASN A 167 -1.19 -2.51 5.12
N GLY A 168 -1.00 -2.94 3.89
CA GLY A 168 0.33 -3.26 3.37
C GLY A 168 0.29 -3.52 1.87
N VAL A 169 1.46 -3.71 1.31
CA VAL A 169 1.63 -3.97 -0.12
C VAL A 169 2.64 -5.08 -0.35
N GLY A 170 2.35 -5.95 -1.28
CA GLY A 170 3.24 -7.02 -1.72
C GLY A 170 3.54 -6.94 -3.21
N LEU A 171 4.65 -7.52 -3.63
CA LEU A 171 5.07 -7.56 -5.02
C LEU A 171 5.22 -9.00 -5.51
N LYS A 172 4.59 -9.31 -6.64
CA LYS A 172 4.71 -10.61 -7.33
C LYS A 172 4.59 -10.40 -8.83
N ASN A 173 5.57 -10.89 -9.60
CA ASN A 173 5.58 -10.80 -11.07
C ASN A 173 5.41 -9.38 -11.63
N ASN A 174 5.97 -8.38 -10.94
CA ASN A 174 5.80 -6.95 -11.26
C ASN A 174 4.38 -6.39 -11.05
N GLU A 175 3.52 -7.12 -10.39
CA GLU A 175 2.17 -6.73 -9.99
C GLU A 175 2.18 -6.36 -8.49
N LEU A 176 1.49 -5.29 -8.14
CA LEU A 176 1.35 -4.85 -6.74
C LEU A 176 0.04 -5.35 -6.15
N TYR A 177 0.10 -5.88 -4.94
CA TYR A 177 -1.03 -6.40 -4.17
C TYR A 177 -1.18 -5.56 -2.91
N PHE A 178 -2.10 -4.62 -2.91
CA PHE A 178 -2.47 -3.84 -1.73
C PHE A 178 -3.49 -4.61 -0.90
N MET A 179 -3.28 -4.68 0.40
CA MET A 179 -4.16 -5.42 1.30
C MET A 179 -4.50 -4.59 2.53
N ILE A 180 -5.76 -4.68 2.97
CA ILE A 180 -6.24 -4.08 4.22
C ILE A 180 -7.15 -5.06 4.97
N SER A 181 -6.97 -5.17 6.29
CA SER A 181 -7.78 -6.05 7.11
C SER A 181 -9.14 -5.43 7.47
N HIS A 182 -10.18 -6.29 7.62
CA HIS A 182 -11.50 -5.87 8.11
C HIS A 182 -11.51 -5.74 9.62
N HIS A 183 -10.74 -6.61 10.32
CA HIS A 183 -10.69 -6.67 11.77
C HIS A 183 -9.24 -6.48 12.25
N PRO A 184 -9.05 -6.10 13.52
CA PRO A 184 -7.72 -6.02 14.12
C PRO A 184 -6.97 -7.35 14.01
N ILE A 185 -5.74 -7.31 13.49
CA ILE A 185 -4.87 -8.46 13.23
C ILE A 185 -3.46 -8.15 13.70
N ASN A 186 -2.69 -9.15 14.18
CA ASN A 186 -1.27 -8.98 14.49
C ASN A 186 -0.41 -9.01 13.22
N PHE A 187 0.87 -8.66 13.34
CA PHE A 187 1.78 -8.63 12.20
C PHE A 187 2.05 -10.03 11.60
N TYR A 188 2.14 -11.05 12.45
CA TYR A 188 2.42 -12.41 12.00
C TYR A 188 1.30 -12.94 11.09
N ASP A 189 0.07 -12.91 11.57
CA ASP A 189 -1.08 -13.38 10.82
C ASP A 189 -1.29 -12.57 9.53
N PHE A 190 -1.08 -11.24 9.59
CA PHE A 190 -1.17 -10.37 8.41
C PHE A 190 -0.09 -10.71 7.37
N ALA A 191 1.15 -10.97 7.80
CA ALA A 191 2.24 -11.39 6.93
C ALA A 191 2.01 -12.79 6.33
N MET A 192 1.40 -13.70 7.10
CA MET A 192 1.03 -15.05 6.63
C MET A 192 0.08 -14.99 5.42
N ILE A 193 -0.87 -14.05 5.40
CA ILE A 193 -1.78 -13.91 4.25
C ILE A 193 -0.99 -13.54 3.00
N PHE A 194 -0.07 -12.57 3.05
CA PHE A 194 0.80 -12.24 1.92
C PHE A 194 1.62 -13.45 1.45
N LYS A 195 2.26 -14.13 2.41
CA LYS A 195 3.16 -15.26 2.11
C LYS A 195 2.41 -16.48 1.60
N ASP A 196 1.37 -16.92 2.32
CA ASP A 196 0.81 -18.25 2.11
C ASP A 196 -0.44 -18.23 1.23
N GLN A 197 -1.27 -17.18 1.26
CA GLN A 197 -2.43 -17.08 0.37
C GLN A 197 -2.03 -16.48 -0.99
N LEU A 198 -1.28 -15.37 -0.98
CA LEU A 198 -0.90 -14.67 -2.20
C LEU A 198 0.42 -15.17 -2.81
N LYS A 199 1.21 -16.00 -2.08
CA LYS A 199 2.53 -16.49 -2.51
C LYS A 199 3.50 -15.35 -2.85
N ILE A 200 3.46 -14.29 -2.05
CA ILE A 200 4.29 -13.10 -2.19
C ILE A 200 5.59 -13.28 -1.40
N LYS A 201 6.72 -12.95 -2.03
CA LYS A 201 8.05 -13.07 -1.43
C LYS A 201 8.54 -11.80 -0.74
N ASN A 202 8.07 -10.63 -1.17
CA ASN A 202 8.42 -9.37 -0.53
C ASN A 202 7.16 -8.54 -0.30
N ALA A 203 6.88 -8.20 0.95
CA ALA A 203 5.75 -7.39 1.36
C ALA A 203 6.16 -6.38 2.42
N LEU A 204 5.59 -5.18 2.34
CA LEU A 204 5.86 -4.03 3.18
C LEU A 204 4.59 -3.61 3.91
N TYR A 205 4.68 -3.38 5.21
CA TYR A 205 3.64 -2.73 5.99
C TYR A 205 3.62 -1.22 5.67
N LEU A 206 2.43 -0.69 5.52
CA LEU A 206 2.20 0.73 5.39
C LEU A 206 1.81 1.33 6.76
N ASP A 207 1.15 2.50 6.84
CA ASP A 207 0.79 3.04 8.15
C ASP A 207 -0.54 2.48 8.65
N GLY A 208 -0.46 1.45 9.50
CA GLY A 208 -1.63 0.75 10.00
C GLY A 208 -2.35 1.42 11.16
N SER A 209 -1.77 2.41 11.83
CA SER A 209 -2.49 3.12 12.91
C SER A 209 -3.66 3.94 12.35
N ILE A 210 -3.60 4.27 11.08
CA ILE A 210 -4.58 5.03 10.32
C ILE A 210 -5.04 4.29 9.06
N SER A 211 -4.93 2.95 9.05
CA SER A 211 -5.30 2.14 7.89
C SER A 211 -6.62 2.58 7.28
N SER A 212 -6.54 3.06 6.06
CA SER A 212 -7.67 3.59 5.30
C SER A 212 -7.56 3.22 3.83
N ALA A 213 -8.68 2.87 3.21
CA ALA A 213 -8.75 2.56 1.79
C ALA A 213 -10.04 3.08 1.16
N TYR A 214 -9.94 3.43 -0.12
CA TYR A 214 -11.04 3.66 -1.04
C TYR A 214 -11.07 2.50 -2.03
N ILE A 215 -12.08 1.64 -1.92
CA ILE A 215 -12.28 0.43 -2.73
C ILE A 215 -13.75 0.38 -3.15
N PRO A 216 -14.13 1.01 -4.29
CA PRO A 216 -15.52 1.05 -4.74
C PRO A 216 -16.15 -0.33 -4.88
N GLN A 217 -15.37 -1.34 -5.31
CA GLN A 217 -15.84 -2.72 -5.48
C GLN A 217 -16.28 -3.38 -4.15
N ALA A 218 -15.66 -2.97 -3.04
CA ALA A 218 -15.99 -3.39 -1.69
C ALA A 218 -16.97 -2.44 -0.98
N GLN A 219 -17.43 -1.38 -1.66
CA GLN A 219 -18.18 -0.27 -1.05
C GLN A 219 -17.47 0.34 0.16
N ARG A 220 -16.11 0.37 0.10
CA ARG A 220 -15.26 0.87 1.17
C ARG A 220 -14.75 2.26 0.85
N ASP A 221 -14.97 3.20 1.77
CA ASP A 221 -14.47 4.57 1.72
C ASP A 221 -14.19 5.03 3.15
N ASP A 222 -12.98 4.75 3.63
CA ASP A 222 -12.56 5.06 5.00
C ASP A 222 -12.19 6.54 5.11
N GLN A 223 -12.84 7.27 6.02
CA GLN A 223 -12.69 8.73 6.18
C GLN A 223 -12.37 9.14 7.64
N ALA A 224 -12.01 8.20 8.49
CA ALA A 224 -11.86 8.44 9.93
C ALA A 224 -10.60 9.22 10.31
N PHE A 225 -9.60 9.28 9.43
CA PHE A 225 -8.28 9.85 9.74
C PHE A 225 -7.84 10.85 8.69
N ASP A 226 -7.08 11.85 9.13
CA ASP A 226 -6.29 12.71 8.25
C ASP A 226 -5.04 11.94 7.83
N LEU A 227 -4.87 11.74 6.53
CA LEU A 227 -3.78 10.96 5.96
C LEU A 227 -2.62 11.87 5.55
N GLY A 228 -1.38 11.33 5.67
CA GLY A 228 -0.22 11.90 5.02
C GLY A 228 -0.12 11.40 3.57
N PRO A 229 0.94 10.68 3.18
CA PRO A 229 1.07 10.14 1.83
C PRO A 229 -0.07 9.18 1.47
N ILE A 230 -0.63 9.33 0.27
CA ILE A 230 -1.70 8.49 -0.28
C ILE A 230 -1.22 7.88 -1.60
N ILE A 231 -1.44 6.56 -1.77
CA ILE A 231 -1.32 5.87 -3.06
C ILE A 231 -2.69 5.85 -3.70
N ALA A 232 -2.79 6.20 -5.00
CA ALA A 232 -4.03 6.11 -5.74
C ALA A 232 -3.82 5.55 -7.14
N TYR A 233 -4.76 4.73 -7.61
CA TYR A 233 -4.88 4.31 -9.00
C TYR A 233 -5.94 5.18 -9.68
N ILE A 234 -5.47 5.99 -10.63
CA ILE A 234 -6.31 6.97 -11.33
C ILE A 234 -6.18 6.74 -12.81
N GLU A 235 -7.25 6.25 -13.40
CA GLU A 235 -7.35 6.03 -14.84
C GLU A 235 -7.69 7.35 -15.54
N PRO A 236 -6.79 7.86 -16.42
CA PRO A 236 -7.12 8.97 -17.27
C PRO A 236 -8.09 8.50 -18.36
N LYS A 237 -9.19 9.22 -18.59
CA LYS A 237 -10.13 8.90 -19.64
C LYS A 237 -9.69 9.53 -20.95
N ASP A 238 -9.23 8.72 -21.91
CA ASP A 238 -8.89 9.17 -23.24
C ASP A 238 -10.10 9.82 -23.95
N GLY A 239 -9.87 10.93 -24.64
CA GLY A 239 -10.88 11.60 -25.45
C GLY A 239 -11.80 12.57 -24.70
N CYS A 240 -11.48 12.91 -23.46
CA CYS A 240 -12.20 13.96 -22.74
C CYS A 240 -11.84 15.34 -23.27
N GLN A 241 -12.68 15.88 -24.14
CA GLN A 241 -12.60 17.29 -24.54
C GLN A 241 -12.95 18.16 -23.33
N GLN A 242 -12.02 19.03 -22.94
CA GLN A 242 -12.33 20.11 -22.01
C GLN A 242 -13.44 20.95 -22.65
N ARG A 243 -14.60 21.00 -22.01
CA ARG A 243 -15.65 21.96 -22.33
C ARG A 243 -15.33 23.32 -21.73
#